data_4da669553d7b28c3d521e871529973ec
#
_entry.id   4da669553d7b28c3d521e871529973ec
#
_cell.length_a   1.000
_cell.length_b   1.000
_cell.length_c   1.000
_cell.angle_alpha   90.00
_cell.angle_beta   90.00
_cell.angle_gamma   90.00
#
_symmetry.space_group_name_H-M   'P 1'
#
loop_
_entity.id
_entity.type
_entity.pdbx_description
1 polymer ?
#
loop_
_entity_poly.entity_id
_entity_poly.type
_entity_poly.pdbx_seq_one_letter_code
_entity_poly.pdbx_strand_id
1 'polypeptide(L)'
;MAEFIDPAIVPKVTLPSGEKVPCMGMGTFGSDRVSAEDVSAAVAGAIRSGYRMFDCAACYGNEHQIGEVFKTAFDEGVVERKDLFIMTKVWLSLIHI
;
A
#
# COMPACT_ATOMS: atom_id res chain seq x y z
N MET A 1 -22.19 1.75 5.80
CA MET A 1 -21.50 0.56 6.30
C MET A 1 -20.38 0.19 5.35
N ALA A 2 -19.20 -0.04 5.89
CA ALA A 2 -18.08 -0.42 5.05
C ALA A 2 -18.23 -1.88 4.64
N GLU A 3 -18.19 -2.13 3.35
CA GLU A 3 -18.16 -3.48 2.82
C GLU A 3 -16.74 -3.78 2.35
N PHE A 4 -16.32 -5.02 2.52
CA PHE A 4 -15.03 -5.46 2.04
C PHE A 4 -15.21 -6.11 0.67
N ILE A 5 -14.41 -5.68 -0.28
CA ILE A 5 -14.34 -6.31 -1.59
C ILE A 5 -13.36 -7.47 -1.50
N ASP A 6 -13.76 -8.61 -2.03
CA ASP A 6 -12.89 -9.79 -2.06
C ASP A 6 -11.70 -9.51 -2.97
N PRO A 7 -10.47 -9.47 -2.42
CA PRO A 7 -9.29 -9.19 -3.24
C PRO A 7 -9.03 -10.26 -4.32
N ALA A 8 -9.63 -11.44 -4.21
CA ALA A 8 -9.45 -12.48 -5.20
C ALA A 8 -10.03 -12.11 -6.56
N ILE A 9 -10.95 -11.12 -6.62
CA ILE A 9 -11.49 -10.66 -7.90
C ILE A 9 -10.51 -9.78 -8.68
N VAL A 10 -9.45 -9.27 -8.04
CA VAL A 10 -8.46 -8.44 -8.70
C VAL A 10 -7.52 -9.34 -9.50
N PRO A 11 -7.37 -9.09 -10.82
CA PRO A 11 -6.45 -9.89 -11.62
C PRO A 11 -5.01 -9.79 -11.13
N LYS A 12 -4.25 -10.84 -11.33
CA LYS A 12 -2.84 -10.91 -10.94
C LYS A 12 -2.00 -11.33 -12.14
N VAL A 13 -0.75 -10.89 -12.14
CA VAL A 13 0.25 -11.35 -13.10
C VAL A 13 1.32 -12.14 -12.36
N THR A 14 1.91 -13.10 -13.04
CA THR A 14 2.99 -13.90 -12.46
C THR A 14 4.34 -13.30 -12.87
N LEU A 15 5.17 -12.98 -11.89
CA LEU A 15 6.52 -12.48 -12.12
C LEU A 15 7.45 -13.64 -12.52
N PRO A 16 8.61 -13.33 -13.14
CA PRO A 16 9.58 -14.38 -13.47
C PRO A 16 10.02 -15.23 -12.28
N SER A 17 9.94 -14.68 -11.07
CA SER A 17 10.26 -15.41 -9.82
C SER A 17 9.19 -16.45 -9.44
N GLY A 18 8.04 -16.45 -10.11
CA GLY A 18 6.91 -17.28 -9.76
C GLY A 18 5.89 -16.63 -8.82
N GLU A 19 6.21 -15.46 -8.29
CA GLU A 19 5.31 -14.73 -7.42
C GLU A 19 4.17 -14.10 -8.22
N LYS A 20 2.98 -14.08 -7.65
CA LYS A 20 1.82 -13.43 -8.25
C LYS A 20 1.62 -12.06 -7.64
N VAL A 21 1.45 -11.06 -8.50
CA VAL A 21 1.31 -9.65 -8.10
C VAL A 21 -0.02 -9.13 -8.62
N PRO A 22 -0.80 -8.40 -7.80
CA PRO A 22 -2.03 -7.76 -8.30
C PRO A 22 -1.73 -6.84 -9.48
N CYS A 23 -2.64 -6.78 -10.45
CA CYS A 23 -2.50 -5.88 -11.58
C CYS A 23 -2.83 -4.44 -11.23
N MET A 24 -3.53 -4.21 -10.12
CA MET A 24 -3.91 -2.88 -9.68
C MET A 24 -3.24 -2.55 -8.35
N GLY A 25 -2.68 -1.36 -8.27
CA GLY A 25 -2.03 -0.87 -7.08
C GLY A 25 -2.40 0.57 -6.82
N MET A 26 -2.11 1.05 -5.62
CA MET A 26 -2.37 2.42 -5.21
C MET A 26 -1.06 3.15 -4.98
N GLY A 27 -0.92 4.34 -5.60
CA GLY A 27 0.16 5.26 -5.28
C GLY A 27 -0.13 5.99 -3.98
N THR A 28 0.90 6.29 -3.21
CA THR A 28 0.74 6.96 -1.92
C THR A 28 1.34 8.36 -1.88
N PHE A 29 1.71 8.92 -3.02
CA PHE A 29 2.22 10.28 -3.09
C PHE A 29 1.06 11.27 -2.96
N GLY A 30 1.01 12.00 -1.84
CA GLY A 30 -0.03 13.00 -1.60
C GLY A 30 0.31 14.39 -2.11
N SER A 31 1.57 14.63 -2.53
CA SER A 31 2.08 15.95 -2.88
C SER A 31 1.93 16.92 -1.69
N ASP A 32 2.00 18.23 -1.98
CA ASP A 32 1.83 19.25 -0.94
C ASP A 32 0.36 19.53 -0.62
N ARG A 33 -0.57 18.87 -1.32
CA ARG A 33 -2.00 19.16 -1.23
C ARG A 33 -2.78 18.22 -0.35
N VAL A 34 -2.22 17.03 -0.08
CA VAL A 34 -2.93 15.99 0.67
C VAL A 34 -2.06 15.60 1.86
N SER A 35 -2.64 15.69 3.05
CA SER A 35 -1.91 15.38 4.28
C SER A 35 -1.60 13.87 4.37
N ALA A 36 -0.61 13.54 5.21
CA ALA A 36 -0.29 12.15 5.47
C ALA A 36 -1.49 11.40 6.07
N GLU A 37 -2.28 12.09 6.89
CA GLU A 37 -3.48 11.51 7.50
C GLU A 37 -4.54 11.18 6.43
N ASP A 38 -4.72 12.06 5.44
CA ASP A 38 -5.67 11.83 4.37
C ASP A 38 -5.22 10.68 3.47
N VAL A 39 -3.92 10.59 3.16
CA VAL A 39 -3.38 9.47 2.40
C VAL A 39 -3.56 8.17 3.18
N SER A 40 -3.32 8.19 4.49
CA SER A 40 -3.51 7.02 5.35
C SER A 40 -4.96 6.55 5.35
N ALA A 41 -5.90 7.47 5.42
CA ALA A 41 -7.32 7.12 5.35
C ALA A 41 -7.68 6.51 4.00
N ALA A 42 -7.08 7.03 2.92
CA ALA A 42 -7.28 6.49 1.57
C ALA A 42 -6.70 5.07 1.46
N VAL A 43 -5.54 4.82 2.05
CA VAL A 43 -4.94 3.48 2.07
C VAL A 43 -5.84 2.50 2.82
N ALA A 44 -6.36 2.91 3.97
CA ALA A 44 -7.29 2.06 4.73
C ALA A 44 -8.53 1.71 3.90
N GLY A 45 -9.08 2.70 3.20
CA GLY A 45 -10.22 2.46 2.30
C GLY A 45 -9.87 1.56 1.13
N ALA A 46 -8.66 1.73 0.57
CA ALA A 46 -8.20 0.89 -0.53
C ALA A 46 -8.09 -0.58 -0.09
N ILE A 47 -7.59 -0.84 1.11
CA ILE A 47 -7.50 -2.21 1.64
C ILE A 47 -8.90 -2.84 1.70
N ARG A 48 -9.88 -2.10 2.20
CA ARG A 48 -11.27 -2.59 2.25
C ARG A 48 -11.85 -2.82 0.86
N SER A 49 -11.38 -2.05 -0.14
CA SER A 49 -11.81 -2.18 -1.52
C SER A 49 -11.08 -3.27 -2.31
N GLY A 50 -10.19 -4.01 -1.67
CA GLY A 50 -9.50 -5.13 -2.29
C GLY A 50 -8.11 -4.84 -2.81
N TYR A 51 -7.60 -3.62 -2.65
CA TYR A 51 -6.24 -3.30 -3.06
C TYR A 51 -5.23 -4.03 -2.18
N ARG A 52 -4.22 -4.62 -2.80
CA ARG A 52 -3.17 -5.38 -2.10
C ARG A 52 -1.77 -4.98 -2.55
N MET A 53 -1.66 -4.00 -3.45
CA MET A 53 -0.37 -3.47 -3.90
C MET A 53 -0.33 -1.97 -3.64
N PHE A 54 0.78 -1.49 -3.05
CA PHE A 54 0.95 -0.09 -2.70
C PHE A 54 2.34 0.38 -3.08
N ASP A 55 2.39 1.51 -3.77
CA ASP A 55 3.64 2.13 -4.24
C ASP A 55 3.99 3.28 -3.30
N CYS A 56 5.00 3.08 -2.49
CA CYS A 56 5.43 4.01 -1.45
C CYS A 56 6.84 4.53 -1.73
N ALA A 57 7.26 5.54 -0.98
CA ALA A 57 8.64 6.00 -0.97
C ALA A 57 8.92 6.81 0.29
N ALA A 58 10.16 6.75 0.79
CA ALA A 58 10.57 7.53 1.96
C ALA A 58 10.41 9.03 1.72
N CYS A 59 10.67 9.50 0.49
CA CYS A 59 10.59 10.92 0.15
C CYS A 59 9.16 11.47 0.15
N TYR A 60 8.13 10.61 0.19
CA TYR A 60 6.74 11.08 0.24
C TYR A 60 6.37 11.67 1.60
N GLY A 61 7.16 11.41 2.64
CA GLY A 61 6.93 11.97 3.96
C GLY A 61 5.76 11.36 4.72
N ASN A 62 5.25 10.23 4.28
CA ASN A 62 4.06 9.61 4.87
C ASN A 62 4.20 8.13 5.16
N GLU A 63 5.41 7.55 5.02
CA GLU A 63 5.60 6.11 5.23
C GLU A 63 5.24 5.66 6.64
N HIS A 64 5.53 6.49 7.64
CA HIS A 64 5.21 6.15 9.02
C HIS A 64 3.71 5.98 9.23
N GLN A 65 2.92 6.94 8.75
CA GLN A 65 1.47 6.92 8.89
C GLN A 65 0.85 5.76 8.11
N ILE A 66 1.36 5.49 6.91
CA ILE A 66 0.91 4.36 6.11
C ILE A 66 1.25 3.04 6.80
N GLY A 67 2.43 2.94 7.40
CA GLY A 67 2.82 1.77 8.18
C GLY A 67 1.88 1.50 9.35
N GLU A 68 1.41 2.54 10.01
CA GLU A 68 0.42 2.41 11.08
C GLU A 68 -0.90 1.84 10.55
N VAL A 69 -1.33 2.25 9.36
CA VAL A 69 -2.54 1.71 8.74
C VAL A 69 -2.38 0.22 8.45
N PHE A 70 -1.23 -0.18 7.90
CA PHE A 70 -0.97 -1.60 7.64
C PHE A 70 -0.97 -2.40 8.94
N LYS A 71 -0.31 -1.89 9.98
CA LYS A 71 -0.27 -2.55 11.28
C LYS A 71 -1.67 -2.74 11.85
N THR A 72 -2.50 -1.72 11.79
CA THR A 72 -3.88 -1.79 12.24
C THR A 72 -4.66 -2.85 11.47
N ALA A 73 -4.49 -2.90 10.15
CA ALA A 73 -5.17 -3.89 9.32
C ALA A 73 -4.72 -5.31 9.67
N PHE A 74 -3.43 -5.52 9.98
CA PHE A 74 -2.93 -6.83 10.41
C PHE A 74 -3.52 -7.20 11.78
N ASP A 75 -3.54 -6.26 12.72
CA ASP A 75 -4.03 -6.49 14.07
C ASP A 75 -5.53 -6.80 14.07
N GLU A 76 -6.28 -6.20 13.16
CA GLU A 76 -7.72 -6.43 13.01
C GLU A 76 -8.05 -7.67 12.19
N GLY A 77 -7.05 -8.32 11.63
CA GLY A 77 -7.25 -9.53 10.85
C GLY A 77 -7.84 -9.30 9.46
N VAL A 78 -7.85 -8.06 8.98
CA VAL A 78 -8.38 -7.73 7.65
C VAL A 78 -7.48 -8.30 6.56
N VAL A 79 -6.16 -8.20 6.74
CA VAL A 79 -5.17 -8.74 5.81
C VAL A 79 -4.00 -9.30 6.63
N GLU A 80 -3.20 -10.16 6.00
CA GLU A 80 -1.91 -10.58 6.53
C GLU A 80 -0.80 -9.90 5.72
N ARG A 81 0.39 -9.73 6.33
CA ARG A 81 1.52 -9.09 5.64
C ARG A 81 1.84 -9.78 4.31
N LYS A 82 1.74 -11.09 4.25
CA LYS A 82 2.04 -11.86 3.03
C LYS A 82 1.08 -11.58 1.89
N ASP A 83 -0.10 -10.99 2.18
CA ASP A 83 -1.09 -10.68 1.17
C ASP A 83 -0.80 -9.35 0.48
N LEU A 84 0.12 -8.54 1.02
CA LEU A 84 0.43 -7.23 0.49
C LEU A 84 1.70 -7.25 -0.34
N PHE A 85 1.69 -6.54 -1.45
CA PHE A 85 2.87 -6.24 -2.25
C PHE A 85 3.17 -4.75 -2.08
N ILE A 86 4.23 -4.43 -1.34
CA ILE A 86 4.57 -3.05 -0.99
C ILE A 86 5.89 -2.70 -1.67
N MET A 87 5.88 -1.61 -2.45
CA MET A 87 7.07 -1.05 -3.06
C MET A 87 7.48 0.19 -2.32
N THR A 88 8.79 0.40 -2.17
CA THR A 88 9.33 1.65 -1.67
C THR A 88 10.57 2.00 -2.47
N LYS A 89 11.09 3.21 -2.26
CA LYS A 89 12.18 3.74 -3.07
C LYS A 89 13.19 4.46 -2.20
N VAL A 90 14.46 4.36 -2.59
CA VAL A 90 15.55 5.16 -2.04
C VAL A 90 15.69 6.39 -2.93
N TRP A 91 15.64 7.57 -2.30
CA TRP A 91 15.74 8.82 -3.04
C TRP A 91 17.20 9.14 -3.40
N LEU A 92 17.36 10.01 -4.40
CA LEU A 92 18.70 10.35 -4.91
C LEU A 92 19.65 10.85 -3.83
N SER A 93 19.16 11.60 -2.86
CA SER A 93 20.00 12.13 -1.78
C SER A 93 20.60 11.03 -0.91
N LEU A 94 20.02 9.83 -0.89
CA LEU A 94 20.49 8.73 -0.07
C LEU A 94 21.54 7.86 -0.77
N ILE A 95 21.61 7.90 -2.08
CA ILE A 95 22.55 7.04 -2.83
C ILE A 95 23.98 7.59 -2.83
N HIS A 96 24.19 8.78 -2.30
CA HIS A 96 25.49 9.40 -2.19
C HIS A 96 26.13 9.26 -0.80
N ILE A 97 25.48 8.54 0.07
CA ILE A 97 25.95 8.35 1.45
C ILE A 97 27.05 7.30 1.50
#